data_8f5638cafbf06ad8fe4b7b5a60f110cf
#
_entry.id   8f5638cafbf06ad8fe4b7b5a60f110cf
#
_cell.length_a   1.000
_cell.length_b   1.000
_cell.length_c   1.000
_cell.angle_alpha   90.00
_cell.angle_beta   90.00
_cell.angle_gamma   90.00
#
_symmetry.space_group_name_H-M   'P 1'
#
loop_
_entity.id
_entity.type
_entity.pdbx_description
1 polymer ?
#
loop_
_entity_poly.entity_id
_entity_poly.type
_entity_poly.pdbx_seq_one_letter_code
_entity_poly.pdbx_strand_id
1 'polypeptide(L)'
;PPRSTPKPSSAASDVYKRQGMGRPCVSGSAEINIDYESKEFKVGDLVIKEGDTITIDGGSGRVMQGVVPTVKPDISGYFSTIMKWADDFRKLKIRTNSETPQDTKVARSFGAEGIGLCRTEHMFFEEERILSVRQMIVSKDLDGRKLALEKILPHQKNDFKEIFKIMRGLPVTVSLLDPPLHEFLPITDKDMEDLARSLNLGVKEIKDRVAELHELNPMLGHRGCRLGISFPEIYEMQCKAIFTALIECKKEKIQSIIPEIMIPLVSTEDELGIMRKLVNKVAAKVQKENKIKIDYFVGTMIELPRAALRAAPISKHADFFSFGTNDLTQTTFGISRDDS
;
A
#
# COMPACT_ATOMS: atom_id res chain seq x y z
N PRO A 1 -8.93 -5.20 -17.84
CA PRO A 1 -8.18 -4.18 -18.58
C PRO A 1 -6.69 -4.49 -18.52
N PRO A 2 -5.97 -4.35 -19.64
CA PRO A 2 -4.54 -4.57 -19.64
C PRO A 2 -3.91 -3.51 -18.77
N ARG A 3 -3.29 -3.95 -17.71
CA ARG A 3 -2.53 -3.07 -16.85
C ARG A 3 -1.28 -2.63 -17.58
N SER A 4 -0.95 -1.34 -17.43
CA SER A 4 0.35 -0.79 -17.75
C SER A 4 1.44 -1.82 -17.56
N THR A 5 2.33 -1.94 -18.52
CA THR A 5 3.57 -2.69 -18.38
C THR A 5 4.20 -2.32 -17.03
N PRO A 6 4.34 -3.25 -16.11
CA PRO A 6 5.04 -2.96 -14.88
C PRO A 6 6.45 -2.53 -15.26
N LYS A 7 6.94 -1.45 -14.66
CA LYS A 7 8.39 -1.25 -14.60
C LYS A 7 8.97 -2.56 -14.06
N PRO A 8 10.10 -3.05 -14.61
CA PRO A 8 10.70 -4.27 -14.12
C PRO A 8 10.96 -4.12 -12.62
N SER A 9 10.07 -4.65 -11.82
CA SER A 9 10.34 -4.88 -10.42
C SER A 9 11.27 -6.09 -10.37
N SER A 10 12.23 -6.10 -9.44
CA SER A 10 13.07 -7.27 -9.30
C SER A 10 12.20 -8.52 -9.12
N ALA A 11 12.55 -9.63 -9.74
CA ALA A 11 11.82 -10.89 -9.65
C ALA A 11 11.49 -11.26 -8.20
N ALA A 12 12.40 -10.97 -7.26
CA ALA A 12 12.18 -11.16 -5.82
C ALA A 12 11.05 -10.27 -5.26
N SER A 13 10.93 -9.03 -5.73
CA SER A 13 9.87 -8.11 -5.30
C SER A 13 8.49 -8.59 -5.76
N ASP A 14 8.39 -9.09 -6.98
CA ASP A 14 7.13 -9.62 -7.51
C ASP A 14 6.70 -10.89 -6.81
N VAL A 15 7.63 -11.82 -6.57
CA VAL A 15 7.37 -13.03 -5.77
C VAL A 15 6.85 -12.65 -4.39
N TYR A 16 7.51 -11.72 -3.70
CA TYR A 16 7.11 -11.28 -2.37
C TYR A 16 5.70 -10.68 -2.35
N LYS A 17 5.39 -9.78 -3.30
CA LYS A 17 4.06 -9.17 -3.42
C LYS A 17 2.97 -10.21 -3.69
N ARG A 18 3.23 -11.16 -4.60
CA ARG A 18 2.26 -12.21 -4.95
C ARG A 18 2.05 -13.21 -3.83
N GLN A 19 3.11 -13.60 -3.14
CA GLN A 19 3.01 -14.48 -1.97
C GLN A 19 2.18 -13.83 -0.86
N GLY A 20 2.36 -12.54 -0.60
CA GLY A 20 1.51 -11.78 0.34
C GLY A 20 0.03 -11.78 -0.04
N MET A 21 -0.28 -11.84 -1.33
CA MET A 21 -1.66 -11.97 -1.84
C MET A 21 -2.17 -13.43 -1.84
N GLY A 22 -1.40 -14.39 -1.35
CA GLY A 22 -1.77 -15.81 -1.38
C GLY A 22 -1.89 -16.41 -2.79
N ARG A 23 -1.23 -15.79 -3.78
CA ARG A 23 -1.25 -16.25 -5.17
C ARG A 23 0.05 -16.94 -5.54
N PRO A 24 0.00 -18.09 -6.23
CA PRO A 24 1.20 -18.72 -6.77
C PRO A 24 1.89 -17.77 -7.75
N CYS A 25 3.21 -17.73 -7.71
CA CYS A 25 4.02 -16.91 -8.59
C CYS A 25 5.25 -17.69 -9.06
N VAL A 26 5.52 -17.61 -10.34
CA VAL A 26 6.78 -18.07 -10.95
C VAL A 26 7.46 -16.84 -11.55
N SER A 27 8.70 -16.61 -11.17
CA SER A 27 9.52 -15.48 -11.66
C SER A 27 10.79 -15.98 -12.32
N GLY A 28 11.46 -15.10 -13.06
CA GLY A 28 12.70 -15.46 -13.75
C GLY A 28 12.48 -16.37 -14.97
N SER A 29 11.27 -16.41 -15.52
CA SER A 29 10.91 -17.23 -16.69
C SER A 29 11.34 -16.53 -17.99
N ALA A 30 12.64 -16.36 -18.19
CA ALA A 30 13.21 -15.67 -19.35
C ALA A 30 12.90 -16.37 -20.70
N GLU A 31 12.49 -17.61 -20.67
CA GLU A 31 12.13 -18.38 -21.86
C GLU A 31 10.71 -18.02 -22.39
N ILE A 32 9.90 -17.34 -21.58
CA ILE A 32 8.53 -16.93 -21.96
C ILE A 32 8.62 -15.65 -22.78
N ASN A 33 8.24 -15.72 -24.04
CA ASN A 33 8.14 -14.58 -24.93
C ASN A 33 6.66 -14.20 -25.12
N ILE A 34 6.25 -13.04 -24.60
CA ILE A 34 4.85 -12.59 -24.63
C ILE A 34 4.66 -11.61 -25.78
N ASP A 35 3.71 -11.95 -26.65
CA ASP A 35 3.20 -11.06 -27.70
C ASP A 35 1.83 -10.50 -27.28
N TYR A 36 1.81 -9.21 -26.94
CA TYR A 36 0.62 -8.53 -26.50
C TYR A 36 -0.37 -8.20 -27.64
N GLU A 37 0.13 -8.10 -28.88
CA GLU A 37 -0.72 -7.82 -30.03
C GLU A 37 -1.50 -9.06 -30.47
N SER A 38 -0.83 -10.20 -30.59
CA SER A 38 -1.46 -11.48 -30.89
C SER A 38 -2.09 -12.15 -29.68
N LYS A 39 -1.89 -11.61 -28.47
CA LYS A 39 -2.40 -12.13 -27.19
C LYS A 39 -2.00 -13.58 -26.95
N GLU A 40 -0.76 -13.89 -27.19
CA GLU A 40 -0.18 -15.21 -26.97
C GLU A 40 1.21 -15.10 -26.31
N PHE A 41 1.65 -16.19 -25.71
CA PHE A 41 3.08 -16.33 -25.35
C PHE A 41 3.65 -17.64 -25.88
N LYS A 42 4.96 -17.64 -26.10
CA LYS A 42 5.73 -18.76 -26.66
C LYS A 42 6.82 -19.21 -25.73
N VAL A 43 7.01 -20.51 -25.66
CA VAL A 43 8.16 -21.15 -25.00
C VAL A 43 8.66 -22.26 -25.93
N GLY A 44 9.76 -22.03 -26.63
CA GLY A 44 10.16 -22.88 -27.73
C GLY A 44 9.10 -22.98 -28.81
N ASP A 45 8.68 -24.20 -29.16
CA ASP A 45 7.59 -24.44 -30.14
C ASP A 45 6.17 -24.39 -29.55
N LEU A 46 6.04 -24.26 -28.23
CA LEU A 46 4.77 -24.21 -27.54
C LEU A 46 4.17 -22.81 -27.62
N VAL A 47 2.93 -22.70 -28.10
CA VAL A 47 2.16 -21.45 -28.16
C VAL A 47 0.96 -21.56 -27.25
N ILE A 48 0.80 -20.62 -26.33
CA ILE A 48 -0.34 -20.50 -25.41
C ILE A 48 -1.07 -19.20 -25.75
N LYS A 49 -2.37 -19.27 -25.97
CA LYS A 49 -3.21 -18.13 -26.35
C LYS A 49 -4.03 -17.60 -25.18
N GLU A 50 -4.50 -16.36 -25.31
CA GLU A 50 -5.44 -15.78 -24.34
C GLU A 50 -6.69 -16.70 -24.23
N GLY A 51 -7.03 -17.08 -22.98
CA GLY A 51 -8.11 -18.00 -22.68
C GLY A 51 -7.68 -19.45 -22.47
N ASP A 52 -6.47 -19.82 -22.86
CA ASP A 52 -5.94 -21.14 -22.54
C ASP A 52 -5.68 -21.29 -21.05
N THR A 53 -5.92 -22.48 -20.54
CA THR A 53 -5.69 -22.76 -19.11
C THR A 53 -4.24 -23.18 -18.89
N ILE A 54 -3.61 -22.56 -17.93
CA ILE A 54 -2.29 -22.94 -17.41
C ILE A 54 -2.37 -23.15 -15.90
N THR A 55 -1.56 -24.07 -15.39
CA THR A 55 -1.37 -24.30 -13.97
C THR A 55 0.01 -23.82 -13.55
N ILE A 56 0.10 -23.05 -12.47
CA ILE A 56 1.34 -22.48 -11.95
C ILE A 56 1.67 -23.15 -10.61
N ASP A 57 2.86 -23.70 -10.48
CA ASP A 57 3.42 -24.20 -9.22
C ASP A 57 4.59 -23.30 -8.79
N GLY A 58 4.28 -22.36 -7.87
CA GLY A 58 5.28 -21.45 -7.32
C GLY A 58 6.33 -22.12 -6.44
N GLY A 59 6.07 -23.33 -5.95
CA GLY A 59 7.02 -24.08 -5.12
C GLY A 59 8.14 -24.71 -5.94
N SER A 60 7.80 -25.30 -7.09
CA SER A 60 8.78 -25.91 -8.00
C SER A 60 9.25 -24.98 -9.14
N GLY A 61 8.61 -23.80 -9.28
CA GLY A 61 8.87 -22.87 -10.39
C GLY A 61 8.34 -23.35 -11.74
N ARG A 62 7.37 -24.24 -11.76
CA ARG A 62 6.82 -24.83 -12.99
C ARG A 62 5.58 -24.11 -13.47
N VAL A 63 5.50 -23.92 -14.77
CA VAL A 63 4.28 -23.52 -15.49
C VAL A 63 3.87 -24.69 -16.39
N MET A 64 2.66 -25.18 -16.26
CA MET A 64 2.16 -26.37 -16.93
C MET A 64 0.93 -26.01 -17.77
N GLN A 65 0.84 -26.55 -18.98
CA GLN A 65 -0.36 -26.38 -19.82
C GLN A 65 -1.52 -27.22 -19.28
N GLY A 66 -2.70 -26.66 -19.28
CA GLY A 66 -3.92 -27.32 -18.83
C GLY A 66 -4.16 -27.26 -17.31
N VAL A 67 -5.17 -28.02 -16.89
CA VAL A 67 -5.58 -28.10 -15.48
C VAL A 67 -4.85 -29.25 -14.78
N VAL A 68 -4.06 -28.91 -13.78
CA VAL A 68 -3.44 -29.90 -12.89
C VAL A 68 -4.15 -29.82 -11.53
N PRO A 69 -4.51 -30.96 -10.91
CA PRO A 69 -5.09 -30.96 -9.58
C PRO A 69 -4.19 -30.24 -8.57
N THR A 70 -4.74 -29.23 -7.90
CA THR A 70 -4.02 -28.44 -6.89
C THR A 70 -4.58 -28.75 -5.51
N VAL A 71 -3.72 -28.75 -4.51
CA VAL A 71 -4.08 -28.90 -3.09
C VAL A 71 -4.05 -27.52 -2.45
N LYS A 72 -5.12 -27.13 -1.76
CA LYS A 72 -5.07 -25.90 -0.96
C LYS A 72 -4.06 -26.09 0.17
N PRO A 73 -3.15 -25.12 0.40
CA PRO A 73 -2.26 -25.18 1.55
C PRO A 73 -3.11 -25.21 2.83
N ASP A 74 -2.88 -26.21 3.65
CA ASP A 74 -3.57 -26.38 4.92
C ASP A 74 -2.53 -26.35 6.06
N ILE A 75 -2.79 -25.52 7.07
CA ILE A 75 -1.98 -25.45 8.29
C ILE A 75 -2.49 -26.53 9.25
N SER A 76 -2.39 -27.80 8.85
CA SER A 76 -2.84 -28.94 9.62
C SER A 76 -1.72 -29.97 9.86
N GLY A 77 -2.01 -30.96 10.67
CA GLY A 77 -1.11 -32.10 10.91
C GLY A 77 0.26 -31.69 11.48
N TYR A 78 1.34 -32.21 10.91
CA TYR A 78 2.70 -31.96 11.39
C TYR A 78 3.12 -30.48 11.30
N PHE A 79 2.61 -29.73 10.31
CA PHE A 79 2.92 -28.32 10.19
C PHE A 79 2.35 -27.52 11.36
N SER A 80 1.12 -27.79 11.79
CA SER A 80 0.54 -27.13 12.96
C SER A 80 1.30 -27.47 14.25
N THR A 81 1.84 -28.69 14.36
CA THR A 81 2.68 -29.11 15.49
C THR A 81 3.98 -28.30 15.54
N ILE A 82 4.65 -28.15 14.40
CA ILE A 82 5.89 -27.34 14.30
C ILE A 82 5.60 -25.87 14.64
N MET A 83 4.50 -25.31 14.11
CA MET A 83 4.09 -23.94 14.42
C MET A 83 3.83 -23.74 15.91
N LYS A 84 3.17 -24.70 16.56
CA LYS A 84 2.96 -24.68 18.01
C LYS A 84 4.28 -24.69 18.78
N TRP A 85 5.21 -25.56 18.41
CA TRP A 85 6.54 -25.56 19.03
C TRP A 85 7.27 -24.21 18.82
N ALA A 86 7.21 -23.65 17.63
CA ALA A 86 7.78 -22.32 17.38
C ALA A 86 7.14 -21.24 18.27
N ASP A 87 5.82 -21.30 18.46
CA ASP A 87 5.09 -20.36 19.33
C ASP A 87 5.49 -20.50 20.82
N ASP A 88 5.85 -21.69 21.28
CA ASP A 88 6.33 -21.91 22.64
C ASP A 88 7.71 -21.25 22.90
N PHE A 89 8.54 -21.07 21.87
CA PHE A 89 9.88 -20.49 21.98
C PHE A 89 9.99 -19.02 21.58
N ARG A 90 9.17 -18.56 20.62
CA ARG A 90 9.25 -17.19 20.13
C ARG A 90 8.82 -16.17 21.19
N LYS A 91 9.50 -15.02 21.21
CA LYS A 91 9.14 -13.88 22.06
C LYS A 91 8.44 -12.77 21.26
N LEU A 92 8.70 -12.69 19.97
CA LEU A 92 8.13 -11.69 19.08
C LEU A 92 6.83 -12.18 18.45
N LYS A 93 5.95 -11.25 18.18
CA LYS A 93 4.70 -11.50 17.44
C LYS A 93 4.94 -11.33 15.94
N ILE A 94 4.10 -12.00 15.15
CA ILE A 94 4.14 -11.91 13.69
C ILE A 94 3.01 -11.00 13.21
N ARG A 95 3.39 -9.91 12.55
CA ARG A 95 2.46 -9.01 11.89
C ARG A 95 2.61 -9.15 10.37
N THR A 96 1.51 -9.03 9.65
CA THR A 96 1.47 -9.15 8.19
C THR A 96 1.53 -7.79 7.50
N ASN A 97 1.87 -7.78 6.21
CA ASN A 97 1.51 -6.71 5.30
C ASN A 97 0.14 -7.04 4.69
N SER A 98 -0.80 -6.12 4.75
CA SER A 98 -2.15 -6.33 4.22
C SER A 98 -2.81 -4.99 3.97
N GLU A 99 -3.33 -4.81 2.76
CA GLU A 99 -3.88 -3.53 2.29
C GLU A 99 -5.38 -3.59 2.02
N THR A 100 -5.93 -4.80 1.80
CA THR A 100 -7.36 -4.98 1.49
C THR A 100 -8.06 -5.84 2.54
N PRO A 101 -9.38 -5.72 2.70
CA PRO A 101 -10.14 -6.62 3.57
C PRO A 101 -9.97 -8.10 3.20
N GLN A 102 -9.82 -8.42 1.91
CA GLN A 102 -9.63 -9.80 1.46
C GLN A 102 -8.27 -10.34 1.89
N ASP A 103 -7.19 -9.58 1.68
CA ASP A 103 -5.84 -9.98 2.10
C ASP A 103 -5.78 -10.13 3.63
N THR A 104 -6.46 -9.22 4.34
CA THR A 104 -6.56 -9.27 5.80
C THR A 104 -7.24 -10.54 6.31
N LYS A 105 -8.31 -11.00 5.64
CA LYS A 105 -8.97 -12.29 5.97
C LYS A 105 -8.02 -13.46 5.78
N VAL A 106 -7.30 -13.48 4.66
CA VAL A 106 -6.32 -14.53 4.36
C VAL A 106 -5.21 -14.53 5.40
N ALA A 107 -4.59 -13.38 5.66
CA ALA A 107 -3.54 -13.24 6.67
C ALA A 107 -4.01 -13.67 8.06
N ARG A 108 -5.23 -13.30 8.44
CA ARG A 108 -5.83 -13.71 9.72
C ARG A 108 -6.04 -15.21 9.80
N SER A 109 -6.45 -15.87 8.72
CA SER A 109 -6.60 -17.33 8.65
C SER A 109 -5.27 -18.07 8.78
N PHE A 110 -4.16 -17.45 8.38
CA PHE A 110 -2.80 -17.96 8.57
C PHE A 110 -2.18 -17.61 9.92
N GLY A 111 -2.95 -17.01 10.85
CA GLY A 111 -2.51 -16.76 12.21
C GLY A 111 -1.79 -15.43 12.44
N ALA A 112 -1.92 -14.45 11.53
CA ALA A 112 -1.36 -13.12 11.75
C ALA A 112 -1.87 -12.48 13.05
N GLU A 113 -0.96 -11.92 13.83
CA GLU A 113 -1.22 -11.32 15.15
C GLU A 113 -1.31 -9.78 15.09
N GLY A 114 -1.43 -9.23 13.90
CA GLY A 114 -1.57 -7.82 13.62
C GLY A 114 -1.23 -7.49 12.18
N ILE A 115 -1.48 -6.24 11.78
CA ILE A 115 -0.96 -5.68 10.55
C ILE A 115 0.24 -4.82 10.90
N GLY A 116 1.41 -5.16 10.35
CA GLY A 116 2.65 -4.40 10.51
C GLY A 116 2.79 -3.29 9.47
N LEU A 117 2.12 -3.45 8.32
CA LEU A 117 2.10 -2.44 7.27
C LEU A 117 0.82 -2.58 6.43
N CYS A 118 -0.01 -1.55 6.48
CA CYS A 118 -1.11 -1.32 5.55
C CYS A 118 -0.78 -0.07 4.72
N ARG A 119 -0.46 -0.26 3.45
CA ARG A 119 -0.16 0.82 2.51
C ARG A 119 -1.45 1.40 1.94
N THR A 120 -1.68 2.68 2.16
CA THR A 120 -2.92 3.33 1.73
C THR A 120 -2.99 3.59 0.23
N GLU A 121 -1.85 3.64 -0.46
CA GLU A 121 -1.78 3.81 -1.91
C GLU A 121 -2.46 2.69 -2.68
N HIS A 122 -2.42 1.47 -2.19
CA HIS A 122 -3.08 0.34 -2.86
C HIS A 122 -4.60 0.48 -2.89
N MET A 123 -5.17 1.18 -1.90
CA MET A 123 -6.60 1.48 -1.87
C MET A 123 -7.01 2.49 -2.96
N PHE A 124 -6.07 3.22 -3.54
CA PHE A 124 -6.34 4.25 -4.56
C PHE A 124 -6.42 3.71 -5.98
N PHE A 125 -5.85 2.52 -6.24
CA PHE A 125 -5.80 1.95 -7.59
C PHE A 125 -7.08 1.24 -8.04
N GLU A 126 -8.09 1.14 -7.19
CA GLU A 126 -9.37 0.58 -7.59
C GLU A 126 -10.07 1.47 -8.63
N GLU A 127 -10.71 0.84 -9.62
CA GLU A 127 -11.29 1.50 -10.80
C GLU A 127 -12.26 2.63 -10.45
N GLU A 128 -13.08 2.43 -9.41
CA GLU A 128 -14.05 3.43 -8.95
C GLU A 128 -13.40 4.65 -8.27
N ARG A 129 -12.17 4.53 -7.82
CA ARG A 129 -11.48 5.53 -6.99
C ARG A 129 -10.42 6.29 -7.75
N ILE A 130 -9.73 5.62 -8.67
CA ILE A 130 -8.56 6.18 -9.36
C ILE A 130 -8.87 7.49 -10.08
N LEU A 131 -10.09 7.65 -10.60
CA LEU A 131 -10.50 8.91 -11.23
C LEU A 131 -10.51 10.07 -10.22
N SER A 132 -11.04 9.86 -9.02
CA SER A 132 -11.06 10.88 -7.96
C SER A 132 -9.65 11.20 -7.45
N VAL A 133 -8.76 10.20 -7.37
CA VAL A 133 -7.34 10.39 -7.04
C VAL A 133 -6.66 11.23 -8.12
N ARG A 134 -6.86 10.91 -9.38
CA ARG A 134 -6.33 11.70 -10.50
C ARG A 134 -6.89 13.13 -10.52
N GLN A 135 -8.18 13.31 -10.21
CA GLN A 135 -8.79 14.62 -10.05
C GLN A 135 -8.11 15.43 -8.94
N MET A 136 -7.85 14.82 -7.79
CA MET A 136 -7.10 15.43 -6.69
C MET A 136 -5.72 15.91 -7.15
N ILE A 137 -4.98 15.08 -7.90
CA ILE A 137 -3.61 15.37 -8.34
C ILE A 137 -3.55 16.49 -9.36
N VAL A 138 -4.48 16.52 -10.31
CA VAL A 138 -4.48 17.55 -11.37
C VAL A 138 -5.10 18.87 -10.92
N SER A 139 -5.78 18.90 -9.76
CA SER A 139 -6.36 20.12 -9.21
C SER A 139 -5.29 21.14 -8.87
N LYS A 140 -5.47 22.38 -9.38
CA LYS A 140 -4.50 23.48 -9.19
C LYS A 140 -4.64 24.17 -7.84
N ASP A 141 -5.84 24.15 -7.26
CA ASP A 141 -6.15 24.82 -6.00
C ASP A 141 -6.57 23.86 -4.90
N LEU A 142 -6.65 24.39 -3.69
CA LEU A 142 -7.00 23.64 -2.49
C LEU A 142 -8.46 23.15 -2.51
N ASP A 143 -9.37 23.94 -3.07
CA ASP A 143 -10.80 23.63 -3.06
C ASP A 143 -11.11 22.47 -4.00
N GLY A 144 -10.53 22.46 -5.20
CA GLY A 144 -10.62 21.34 -6.12
C GLY A 144 -10.03 20.04 -5.53
N ARG A 145 -8.88 20.14 -4.84
CA ARG A 145 -8.32 18.96 -4.15
C ARG A 145 -9.23 18.46 -3.04
N LYS A 146 -9.79 19.34 -2.23
CA LYS A 146 -10.74 18.95 -1.16
C LYS A 146 -11.98 18.26 -1.71
N LEU A 147 -12.57 18.78 -2.78
CA LEU A 147 -13.73 18.16 -3.43
C LEU A 147 -13.41 16.73 -3.93
N ALA A 148 -12.24 16.51 -4.48
CA ALA A 148 -11.80 15.18 -4.89
C ALA A 148 -11.57 14.26 -3.68
N LEU A 149 -10.93 14.76 -2.61
CA LEU A 149 -10.70 14.03 -1.37
C LEU A 149 -12.00 13.64 -0.66
N GLU A 150 -13.04 14.48 -0.73
CA GLU A 150 -14.37 14.15 -0.19
C GLU A 150 -15.01 12.95 -0.89
N LYS A 151 -14.71 12.72 -2.17
CA LYS A 151 -15.17 11.53 -2.89
C LYS A 151 -14.39 10.28 -2.49
N ILE A 152 -13.11 10.41 -2.14
CA ILE A 152 -12.24 9.30 -1.73
C ILE A 152 -12.52 8.86 -0.29
N LEU A 153 -12.82 9.80 0.59
CA LEU A 153 -13.00 9.60 2.03
C LEU A 153 -13.94 8.42 2.39
N PRO A 154 -15.16 8.29 1.84
CA PRO A 154 -16.07 7.21 2.21
C PRO A 154 -15.53 5.83 1.82
N HIS A 155 -14.81 5.71 0.72
CA HIS A 155 -14.21 4.46 0.28
C HIS A 155 -13.11 4.01 1.26
N GLN A 156 -12.13 4.87 1.54
CA GLN A 156 -11.06 4.56 2.49
C GLN A 156 -11.61 4.27 3.90
N LYS A 157 -12.59 5.05 4.35
CA LYS A 157 -13.25 4.80 5.64
C LYS A 157 -13.84 3.38 5.70
N ASN A 158 -14.51 2.94 4.65
CA ASN A 158 -15.10 1.61 4.60
C ASN A 158 -14.03 0.51 4.60
N ASP A 159 -12.93 0.68 3.86
CA ASP A 159 -11.83 -0.28 3.86
C ASP A 159 -11.22 -0.43 5.25
N PHE A 160 -10.89 0.67 5.91
CA PHE A 160 -10.38 0.65 7.28
C PHE A 160 -11.37 0.00 8.25
N LYS A 161 -12.67 0.29 8.10
CA LYS A 161 -13.69 -0.31 8.95
C LYS A 161 -13.73 -1.83 8.81
N GLU A 162 -13.69 -2.34 7.59
CA GLU A 162 -13.67 -3.80 7.36
C GLU A 162 -12.35 -4.43 7.84
N ILE A 163 -11.20 -3.80 7.58
CA ILE A 163 -9.91 -4.25 8.11
C ILE A 163 -9.95 -4.31 9.65
N PHE A 164 -10.45 -3.28 10.30
CA PHE A 164 -10.57 -3.24 11.75
C PHE A 164 -11.50 -4.33 12.31
N LYS A 165 -12.61 -4.62 11.63
CA LYS A 165 -13.49 -5.72 12.00
C LYS A 165 -12.80 -7.08 11.95
N ILE A 166 -12.03 -7.33 10.90
CA ILE A 166 -11.28 -8.59 10.73
C ILE A 166 -10.17 -8.70 11.77
N MET A 167 -9.47 -7.60 12.03
CA MET A 167 -8.33 -7.53 12.96
C MET A 167 -8.74 -7.18 14.40
N ARG A 168 -10.00 -7.36 14.76
CA ARG A 168 -10.52 -7.06 16.11
C ARG A 168 -9.59 -7.56 17.22
N GLY A 169 -9.24 -6.68 18.15
CA GLY A 169 -8.34 -6.94 19.26
C GLY A 169 -6.87 -7.01 18.93
N LEU A 170 -6.47 -6.74 17.67
CA LEU A 170 -5.09 -6.78 17.20
C LEU A 170 -4.65 -5.41 16.67
N PRO A 171 -3.35 -5.10 16.74
CA PRO A 171 -2.82 -3.84 16.23
C PRO A 171 -2.87 -3.77 14.70
N VAL A 172 -3.11 -2.56 14.18
CA VAL A 172 -3.12 -2.26 12.74
C VAL A 172 -2.28 -1.03 12.49
N THR A 173 -1.11 -1.21 11.88
CA THR A 173 -0.23 -0.12 11.45
C THR A 173 -0.63 0.33 10.06
N VAL A 174 -1.03 1.60 9.94
CA VAL A 174 -1.43 2.22 8.67
C VAL A 174 -0.37 3.23 8.25
N SER A 175 0.28 2.99 7.12
CA SER A 175 1.15 3.97 6.48
C SER A 175 0.31 4.99 5.73
N LEU A 176 0.47 6.27 6.05
CA LEU A 176 -0.12 7.33 5.25
C LEU A 176 0.52 7.35 3.86
N LEU A 177 -0.14 8.02 2.91
CA LEU A 177 0.25 8.04 1.50
C LEU A 177 1.75 8.33 1.33
N ASP A 178 2.46 7.39 0.70
CA ASP A 178 3.90 7.47 0.53
C ASP A 178 4.34 7.81 -0.90
N PRO A 179 3.85 7.14 -1.98
CA PRO A 179 4.40 7.34 -3.31
C PRO A 179 4.20 8.76 -3.85
N PRO A 180 5.08 9.21 -4.75
CA PRO A 180 4.88 10.46 -5.48
C PRO A 180 3.57 10.45 -6.27
N LEU A 181 2.94 11.62 -6.40
CA LEU A 181 1.63 11.74 -7.03
C LEU A 181 1.59 11.30 -8.50
N HIS A 182 2.71 11.43 -9.23
CA HIS A 182 2.76 11.04 -10.64
C HIS A 182 2.55 9.55 -10.88
N GLU A 183 2.78 8.69 -9.88
CA GLU A 183 2.56 7.23 -10.02
C GLU A 183 1.09 6.87 -10.24
N PHE A 184 0.16 7.73 -9.85
CA PHE A 184 -1.27 7.54 -10.07
C PHE A 184 -1.77 8.08 -11.40
N LEU A 185 -0.93 8.85 -12.10
CA LEU A 185 -1.32 9.50 -13.35
C LEU A 185 -1.22 8.52 -14.54
N PRO A 186 -2.01 8.74 -15.60
CA PRO A 186 -1.95 7.91 -16.78
C PRO A 186 -0.62 8.12 -17.52
N ILE A 187 -0.14 7.05 -18.15
CA ILE A 187 1.12 7.05 -18.91
C ILE A 187 0.86 7.17 -20.40
N THR A 188 -0.23 6.58 -20.91
CA THR A 188 -0.52 6.57 -22.34
C THR A 188 -1.31 7.83 -22.75
N ASP A 189 -1.11 8.28 -24.00
CA ASP A 189 -1.86 9.42 -24.56
C ASP A 189 -3.37 9.17 -24.52
N LYS A 190 -3.80 7.96 -24.82
CA LYS A 190 -5.20 7.57 -24.78
C LYS A 190 -5.79 7.72 -23.37
N ASP A 191 -5.09 7.25 -22.35
CA ASP A 191 -5.57 7.35 -20.96
C ASP A 191 -5.58 8.81 -20.48
N MET A 192 -4.66 9.65 -20.99
CA MET A 192 -4.67 11.09 -20.72
C MET A 192 -5.88 11.79 -21.39
N GLU A 193 -6.24 11.38 -22.60
CA GLU A 193 -7.44 11.86 -23.29
C GLU A 193 -8.73 11.43 -22.56
N ASP A 194 -8.78 10.18 -22.08
CA ASP A 194 -9.90 9.66 -21.30
C ASP A 194 -10.04 10.39 -19.98
N LEU A 195 -8.93 10.67 -19.30
CA LEU A 195 -8.91 11.48 -18.09
C LEU A 195 -9.38 12.92 -18.35
N ALA A 196 -8.90 13.56 -19.41
CA ALA A 196 -9.29 14.91 -19.80
C ALA A 196 -10.81 15.00 -20.05
N ARG A 197 -11.37 14.03 -20.77
CA ARG A 197 -12.82 13.94 -21.00
C ARG A 197 -13.60 13.75 -19.70
N SER A 198 -13.14 12.85 -18.84
CA SER A 198 -13.80 12.54 -17.57
C SER A 198 -13.81 13.71 -16.59
N LEU A 199 -12.80 14.57 -16.64
CA LEU A 199 -12.66 15.75 -15.78
C LEU A 199 -13.14 17.03 -16.45
N ASN A 200 -13.56 16.98 -17.71
CA ASN A 200 -13.92 18.16 -18.54
C ASN A 200 -12.80 19.19 -18.60
N LEU A 201 -11.56 18.71 -18.79
CA LEU A 201 -10.34 19.51 -18.92
C LEU A 201 -9.76 19.38 -20.33
N GLY A 202 -8.88 20.30 -20.72
CA GLY A 202 -8.15 20.20 -21.97
C GLY A 202 -7.09 19.09 -21.91
N VAL A 203 -6.97 18.27 -22.98
CA VAL A 203 -5.95 17.21 -23.06
C VAL A 203 -4.53 17.78 -22.86
N LYS A 204 -4.27 18.96 -23.43
CA LYS A 204 -2.98 19.65 -23.24
C LYS A 204 -2.72 19.96 -21.76
N GLU A 205 -3.73 20.40 -21.03
CA GLU A 205 -3.62 20.72 -19.61
C GLU A 205 -3.26 19.48 -18.78
N ILE A 206 -3.85 18.33 -19.11
CA ILE A 206 -3.49 17.06 -18.46
C ILE A 206 -2.05 16.65 -18.78
N LYS A 207 -1.65 16.73 -20.06
CA LYS A 207 -0.27 16.42 -20.48
C LYS A 207 0.77 17.33 -19.83
N ASP A 208 0.51 18.62 -19.78
CA ASP A 208 1.39 19.59 -19.13
C ASP A 208 1.52 19.28 -17.64
N ARG A 209 0.41 18.94 -16.97
CA ARG A 209 0.42 18.59 -15.54
C ARG A 209 1.13 17.27 -15.25
N VAL A 210 0.95 16.25 -16.09
CA VAL A 210 1.68 14.98 -15.99
C VAL A 210 3.18 15.21 -16.15
N ALA A 211 3.58 16.00 -17.14
CA ALA A 211 4.98 16.35 -17.36
C ALA A 211 5.59 17.15 -16.19
N GLU A 212 4.85 18.09 -15.62
CA GLU A 212 5.28 18.90 -14.47
C GLU A 212 5.53 18.04 -13.21
N LEU A 213 4.68 17.03 -12.98
CA LEU A 213 4.75 16.16 -11.81
C LEU A 213 5.71 14.98 -11.98
N HIS A 214 6.19 14.74 -13.20
CA HIS A 214 7.08 13.61 -13.47
C HIS A 214 8.41 13.77 -12.74
N GLU A 215 8.78 12.77 -11.94
CA GLU A 215 10.04 12.73 -11.20
C GLU A 215 11.01 11.74 -11.83
N LEU A 216 12.27 12.15 -12.00
CA LEU A 216 13.32 11.28 -12.54
C LEU A 216 13.72 10.18 -11.56
N ASN A 217 13.68 10.47 -10.26
CA ASN A 217 13.95 9.51 -9.20
C ASN A 217 12.80 9.51 -8.18
N PRO A 218 11.77 8.69 -8.39
CA PRO A 218 10.61 8.62 -7.50
C PRO A 218 10.96 8.27 -6.04
N MET A 219 12.04 7.51 -5.82
CA MET A 219 12.46 7.11 -4.48
C MET A 219 12.85 8.31 -3.60
N LEU A 220 13.50 9.32 -4.20
CA LEU A 220 14.00 10.51 -3.50
C LEU A 220 13.12 11.75 -3.71
N GLY A 221 11.99 11.60 -4.39
CA GLY A 221 11.14 12.68 -4.83
C GLY A 221 10.20 13.27 -3.77
N HIS A 222 9.19 13.96 -4.25
CA HIS A 222 8.16 14.61 -3.42
C HIS A 222 7.11 13.59 -2.96
N ARG A 223 7.44 12.84 -1.94
CA ARG A 223 6.66 11.72 -1.39
C ARG A 223 6.66 11.72 0.13
N GLY A 224 5.87 10.83 0.72
CA GLY A 224 5.85 10.58 2.17
C GLY A 224 5.53 11.82 2.99
N CYS A 225 6.24 12.04 4.09
CA CYS A 225 6.01 13.19 4.96
C CYS A 225 6.19 14.54 4.26
N ARG A 226 7.03 14.62 3.22
CA ARG A 226 7.22 15.85 2.42
C ARG A 226 5.95 16.21 1.68
N LEU A 227 5.29 15.20 1.08
CA LEU A 227 3.98 15.36 0.45
C LEU A 227 2.92 15.80 1.47
N GLY A 228 2.89 15.14 2.65
CA GLY A 228 1.97 15.49 3.73
C GLY A 228 2.18 16.89 4.31
N ILE A 229 3.40 17.44 4.26
CA ILE A 229 3.71 18.82 4.67
C ILE A 229 3.22 19.81 3.59
N SER A 230 3.45 19.50 2.30
CA SER A 230 3.06 20.39 1.20
C SER A 230 1.57 20.37 0.90
N PHE A 231 0.92 19.22 1.07
CA PHE A 231 -0.50 19.01 0.82
C PHE A 231 -1.16 18.34 2.03
N PRO A 232 -1.24 19.04 3.19
CA PRO A 232 -1.72 18.46 4.45
C PRO A 232 -3.14 17.92 4.38
N GLU A 233 -3.96 18.45 3.49
CA GLU A 233 -5.35 18.00 3.29
C GLU A 233 -5.46 16.52 2.88
N ILE A 234 -4.44 15.96 2.22
CA ILE A 234 -4.40 14.54 1.86
C ILE A 234 -4.29 13.68 3.14
N TYR A 235 -3.35 14.01 4.00
CA TYR A 235 -3.16 13.31 5.27
C TYR A 235 -4.30 13.56 6.26
N GLU A 236 -4.86 14.79 6.27
CA GLU A 236 -6.05 15.11 7.07
C GLU A 236 -7.24 14.21 6.66
N MET A 237 -7.46 13.99 5.36
CA MET A 237 -8.50 13.10 4.85
C MET A 237 -8.26 11.66 5.27
N GLN A 238 -7.05 11.13 5.10
CA GLN A 238 -6.71 9.75 5.49
C GLN A 238 -6.89 9.52 6.99
N CYS A 239 -6.39 10.43 7.83
CA CYS A 239 -6.57 10.37 9.27
C CYS A 239 -8.07 10.43 9.65
N LYS A 240 -8.86 11.29 8.97
CA LYS A 240 -10.30 11.36 9.17
C LYS A 240 -10.98 10.03 8.82
N ALA A 241 -10.58 9.39 7.72
CA ALA A 241 -11.09 8.08 7.33
C ALA A 241 -10.80 7.01 8.40
N ILE A 242 -9.55 6.92 8.86
CA ILE A 242 -9.11 5.97 9.88
C ILE A 242 -9.88 6.18 11.20
N PHE A 243 -9.91 7.39 11.71
CA PHE A 243 -10.55 7.66 13.00
C PHE A 243 -12.07 7.55 12.97
N THR A 244 -12.70 7.90 11.84
CA THR A 244 -14.15 7.72 11.68
C THR A 244 -14.49 6.22 11.61
N ALA A 245 -13.71 5.43 10.88
CA ALA A 245 -13.86 3.97 10.84
C ALA A 245 -13.73 3.34 12.23
N LEU A 246 -12.74 3.79 13.01
CA LEU A 246 -12.54 3.32 14.39
C LEU A 246 -13.73 3.66 15.29
N ILE A 247 -14.27 4.88 15.18
CA ILE A 247 -15.46 5.29 15.94
C ILE A 247 -16.68 4.47 15.55
N GLU A 248 -16.89 4.20 14.27
CA GLU A 248 -17.98 3.34 13.81
C GLU A 248 -17.83 1.91 14.39
N CYS A 249 -16.62 1.36 14.40
CA CYS A 249 -16.34 0.07 15.04
C CYS A 249 -16.66 0.09 16.55
N LYS A 250 -16.30 1.17 17.26
CA LYS A 250 -16.65 1.33 18.68
C LYS A 250 -18.16 1.40 18.91
N LYS A 251 -18.92 2.13 18.05
CA LYS A 251 -20.37 2.17 18.10
C LYS A 251 -21.02 0.80 17.88
N GLU A 252 -20.42 -0.02 17.02
CA GLU A 252 -20.83 -1.40 16.75
C GLU A 252 -20.36 -2.39 17.82
N LYS A 253 -19.74 -1.92 18.91
CA LYS A 253 -19.19 -2.74 20.03
C LYS A 253 -18.15 -3.77 19.58
N ILE A 254 -17.43 -3.48 18.52
CA ILE A 254 -16.30 -4.32 18.09
C ILE A 254 -15.16 -4.13 19.09
N GLN A 255 -14.50 -5.25 19.43
CA GLN A 255 -13.41 -5.26 20.39
C GLN A 255 -12.33 -4.23 20.02
N SER A 256 -11.77 -3.57 21.03
CA SER A 256 -10.83 -2.47 20.89
C SER A 256 -9.68 -2.77 19.92
N ILE A 257 -9.53 -1.89 18.96
CA ILE A 257 -8.40 -1.85 18.04
C ILE A 257 -7.68 -0.56 18.34
N ILE A 258 -6.37 -0.62 18.39
CA ILE A 258 -5.52 0.57 18.50
C ILE A 258 -4.82 0.74 17.16
N PRO A 259 -5.26 1.68 16.31
CA PRO A 259 -4.57 1.98 15.06
C PRO A 259 -3.23 2.66 15.35
N GLU A 260 -2.23 2.25 14.61
CA GLU A 260 -0.89 2.81 14.64
C GLU A 260 -0.70 3.62 13.34
N ILE A 261 -0.70 4.95 13.46
CA ILE A 261 -0.54 5.85 12.32
C ILE A 261 0.94 6.04 12.05
N MET A 262 1.40 5.57 10.89
CA MET A 262 2.79 5.60 10.51
C MET A 262 3.05 6.68 9.46
N ILE A 263 3.96 7.59 9.77
CA ILE A 263 4.41 8.64 8.86
C ILE A 263 5.62 8.12 8.08
N PRO A 264 5.55 7.97 6.75
CA PRO A 264 6.65 7.46 5.96
C PRO A 264 7.69 8.54 5.66
N LEU A 265 8.93 8.14 5.39
CA LEU A 265 10.03 8.93 4.84
C LEU A 265 10.48 10.11 5.72
N VAL A 266 10.31 10.02 7.01
CA VAL A 266 10.78 11.04 7.97
C VAL A 266 12.31 11.03 8.04
N SER A 267 12.94 12.19 8.02
CA SER A 267 14.38 12.37 8.15
C SER A 267 14.79 13.24 9.35
N THR A 268 13.86 14.04 9.87
CA THR A 268 14.10 14.98 10.99
C THR A 268 12.99 14.90 12.04
N GLU A 269 13.33 15.37 13.25
CA GLU A 269 12.35 15.48 14.35
C GLU A 269 11.23 16.46 14.05
N ASP A 270 11.54 17.57 13.34
CA ASP A 270 10.55 18.59 12.98
C ASP A 270 9.49 18.05 12.01
N GLU A 271 9.89 17.26 11.01
CA GLU A 271 8.97 16.63 10.05
C GLU A 271 7.95 15.76 10.80
N LEU A 272 8.43 14.89 11.72
CA LEU A 272 7.51 14.04 12.49
C LEU A 272 6.67 14.88 13.46
N GLY A 273 7.25 15.91 14.06
CA GLY A 273 6.54 16.83 14.96
C GLY A 273 5.36 17.55 14.28
N ILE A 274 5.58 18.04 13.05
CA ILE A 274 4.54 18.66 12.23
C ILE A 274 3.42 17.66 11.92
N MET A 275 3.80 16.47 11.44
CA MET A 275 2.83 15.43 11.08
C MET A 275 2.05 14.91 12.28
N ARG A 276 2.69 14.73 13.43
CA ARG A 276 2.03 14.35 14.69
C ARG A 276 0.98 15.38 15.12
N LYS A 277 1.31 16.67 15.02
CA LYS A 277 0.34 17.74 15.30
C LYS A 277 -0.87 17.68 14.38
N LEU A 278 -0.68 17.40 13.09
CA LEU A 278 -1.76 17.22 12.12
C LEU A 278 -2.65 16.04 12.51
N VAL A 279 -2.07 14.87 12.76
CA VAL A 279 -2.80 13.66 13.18
C VAL A 279 -3.62 13.93 14.43
N ASN A 280 -3.01 14.53 15.48
CA ASN A 280 -3.67 14.85 16.74
C ASN A 280 -4.80 15.86 16.56
N LYS A 281 -4.63 16.86 15.69
CA LYS A 281 -5.69 17.86 15.35
C LYS A 281 -6.90 17.17 14.73
N VAL A 282 -6.69 16.26 13.79
CA VAL A 282 -7.79 15.52 13.15
C VAL A 282 -8.46 14.58 14.14
N ALA A 283 -7.69 13.85 14.94
CA ALA A 283 -8.22 12.97 15.97
C ALA A 283 -9.11 13.75 16.98
N ALA A 284 -8.63 14.89 17.47
CA ALA A 284 -9.38 15.74 18.40
C ALA A 284 -10.71 16.22 17.79
N LYS A 285 -10.69 16.62 16.51
CA LYS A 285 -11.90 17.04 15.78
C LYS A 285 -12.91 15.90 15.68
N VAL A 286 -12.48 14.73 15.21
CA VAL A 286 -13.36 13.56 15.03
C VAL A 286 -13.92 13.07 16.36
N GLN A 287 -13.12 13.05 17.43
CA GLN A 287 -13.58 12.72 18.78
C GLN A 287 -14.64 13.70 19.30
N LYS A 288 -14.43 14.99 19.10
CA LYS A 288 -15.36 16.05 19.51
C LYS A 288 -16.70 15.94 18.79
N GLU A 289 -16.68 15.76 17.47
CA GLU A 289 -17.87 15.61 16.62
C GLU A 289 -18.70 14.38 17.02
N ASN A 290 -18.06 13.29 17.40
CA ASN A 290 -18.73 12.03 17.75
C ASN A 290 -18.95 11.83 19.26
N LYS A 291 -18.35 12.64 20.13
CA LYS A 291 -18.36 12.51 21.60
C LYS A 291 -17.82 11.15 22.09
N ILE A 292 -16.88 10.57 21.36
CA ILE A 292 -16.27 9.27 21.66
C ILE A 292 -14.75 9.44 21.69
N LYS A 293 -14.12 9.03 22.79
CA LYS A 293 -12.65 8.95 22.88
C LYS A 293 -12.11 7.72 22.12
N ILE A 294 -10.99 7.91 21.46
CA ILE A 294 -10.23 6.87 20.75
C ILE A 294 -8.79 6.88 21.21
N ASP A 295 -8.19 5.69 21.21
CA ASP A 295 -6.77 5.49 21.47
C ASP A 295 -6.09 5.17 20.15
N TYR A 296 -4.91 5.71 19.93
CA TYR A 296 -4.08 5.51 18.75
C TYR A 296 -2.62 5.81 19.06
N PHE A 297 -1.72 5.27 18.25
CA PHE A 297 -0.31 5.61 18.29
C PHE A 297 0.09 6.37 17.03
N VAL A 298 1.11 7.22 17.14
CA VAL A 298 1.73 7.90 16.00
C VAL A 298 3.21 7.56 15.99
N GLY A 299 3.69 7.04 14.90
CA GLY A 299 5.10 6.68 14.74
C GLY A 299 5.59 6.93 13.32
N THR A 300 6.75 6.42 13.02
CA THR A 300 7.38 6.58 11.71
C THR A 300 8.12 5.33 11.29
N MET A 301 8.38 5.23 9.98
CA MET A 301 9.30 4.25 9.43
C MET A 301 10.72 4.83 9.41
N ILE A 302 11.66 4.09 9.98
CA ILE A 302 13.09 4.38 9.84
C ILE A 302 13.56 3.69 8.56
N GLU A 303 13.73 4.47 7.51
CA GLU A 303 14.05 3.99 6.17
C GLU A 303 15.07 4.86 5.44
N LEU A 304 15.53 5.93 6.09
CA LEU A 304 16.62 6.77 5.61
C LEU A 304 17.79 6.69 6.57
N PRO A 305 19.06 6.66 6.08
CA PRO A 305 20.24 6.68 6.95
C PRO A 305 20.25 7.84 7.94
N ARG A 306 19.81 9.02 7.51
CA ARG A 306 19.68 10.19 8.38
C ARG A 306 18.70 9.95 9.52
N ALA A 307 17.55 9.32 9.25
CA ALA A 307 16.58 8.99 10.29
C ALA A 307 17.16 8.02 11.32
N ALA A 308 17.92 7.02 10.88
CA ALA A 308 18.58 6.07 11.77
C ALA A 308 19.60 6.78 12.71
N LEU A 309 20.43 7.67 12.15
CA LEU A 309 21.39 8.46 12.92
C LEU A 309 20.73 9.48 13.86
N ARG A 310 19.52 9.93 13.52
CA ARG A 310 18.72 10.92 14.27
C ARG A 310 17.56 10.27 15.03
N ALA A 311 17.58 8.98 15.25
CA ALA A 311 16.48 8.26 15.89
C ALA A 311 16.12 8.80 17.28
N ALA A 312 17.11 9.17 18.10
CA ALA A 312 16.87 9.71 19.44
C ALA A 312 16.08 11.05 19.45
N PRO A 313 16.43 12.09 18.66
CA PRO A 313 15.55 13.25 18.53
C PRO A 313 14.16 12.92 17.95
N ILE A 314 14.08 12.09 16.91
CA ILE A 314 12.82 11.69 16.26
C ILE A 314 11.90 10.97 17.26
N SER A 315 12.44 10.15 18.16
CA SER A 315 11.68 9.39 19.16
C SER A 315 10.86 10.26 20.12
N LYS A 316 11.20 11.54 20.27
CA LYS A 316 10.41 12.48 21.09
C LYS A 316 8.99 12.68 20.52
N HIS A 317 8.80 12.42 19.25
CA HIS A 317 7.54 12.58 18.54
C HIS A 317 6.95 11.24 18.05
N ALA A 318 7.57 10.11 18.39
CA ALA A 318 7.13 8.78 17.98
C ALA A 318 6.73 7.93 19.16
N ASP A 319 5.60 7.23 19.05
CA ASP A 319 5.18 6.20 19.99
C ASP A 319 5.76 4.84 19.61
N PHE A 320 6.16 4.66 18.34
CA PHE A 320 6.80 3.45 17.81
C PHE A 320 7.66 3.78 16.59
N PHE A 321 8.58 2.87 16.28
CA PHE A 321 9.31 2.82 15.01
C PHE A 321 8.98 1.55 14.24
N SER A 322 8.87 1.68 12.92
CA SER A 322 8.95 0.60 11.94
C SER A 322 10.27 0.74 11.16
N PHE A 323 10.67 -0.30 10.44
CA PHE A 323 11.94 -0.29 9.70
C PHE A 323 11.70 -0.64 8.24
N GLY A 324 11.95 0.32 7.34
CA GLY A 324 11.87 0.15 5.90
C GLY A 324 13.21 -0.39 5.35
N THR A 325 13.45 -1.68 5.54
CA THR A 325 14.75 -2.30 5.23
C THR A 325 15.13 -2.22 3.76
N ASN A 326 14.16 -2.17 2.84
CA ASN A 326 14.44 -2.02 1.41
C ASN A 326 15.06 -0.63 1.12
N ASP A 327 14.36 0.43 1.50
CA ASP A 327 14.79 1.81 1.25
C ASP A 327 16.08 2.13 2.04
N LEU A 328 16.15 1.68 3.30
CA LEU A 328 17.33 1.89 4.13
C LEU A 328 18.58 1.20 3.54
N THR A 329 18.45 -0.02 3.02
CA THR A 329 19.57 -0.73 2.39
C THR A 329 20.03 -0.02 1.13
N GLN A 330 19.10 0.33 0.23
CA GLN A 330 19.43 1.02 -1.02
C GLN A 330 20.11 2.37 -0.77
N THR A 331 19.58 3.16 0.14
CA THR A 331 20.12 4.51 0.44
C THR A 331 21.42 4.45 1.22
N THR A 332 21.62 3.44 2.08
CA THR A 332 22.87 3.27 2.84
C THR A 332 24.02 2.81 1.95
N PHE A 333 23.77 1.86 1.07
CA PHE A 333 24.80 1.32 0.20
C PHE A 333 24.92 2.07 -1.14
N GLY A 334 23.94 2.91 -1.48
CA GLY A 334 23.90 3.59 -2.79
C GLY A 334 23.71 2.61 -3.95
N ILE A 335 22.98 1.52 -3.72
CA ILE A 335 22.72 0.46 -4.70
C ILE A 335 21.21 0.42 -4.95
N SER A 336 20.82 0.48 -6.24
CA SER A 336 19.44 0.24 -6.61
C SER A 336 19.09 -1.24 -6.45
N ARG A 337 17.89 -1.50 -5.96
CA ARG A 337 17.32 -2.84 -5.88
C ARG A 337 16.70 -3.26 -7.21
N ASP A 338 16.24 -2.29 -7.99
CA ASP A 338 15.39 -2.49 -9.15
C ASP A 338 16.17 -2.37 -10.47
N ASP A 339 17.41 -1.86 -10.42
CA ASP A 339 18.33 -1.77 -11.55
C ASP A 339 19.42 -2.84 -11.39
N SER A 340 19.43 -3.79 -12.29
CA SER A 340 20.42 -4.89 -12.32
C SER A 340 21.31 -4.82 -13.54
#